data_5d4137fc7c896387a6790bedb8376a55
#
_entry.id   5d4137fc7c896387a6790bedb8376a55
#
_cell.length_a   1.000
_cell.length_b   1.000
_cell.length_c   1.000
_cell.angle_alpha   90.00
_cell.angle_beta   90.00
_cell.angle_gamma   90.00
#
_symmetry.space_group_name_H-M   'P 1'
#
loop_
_entity.id
_entity.type
_entity.pdbx_description
1 polymer ?
#
loop_
_entity_poly.entity_id
_entity_poly.type
_entity_poly.pdbx_seq_one_letter_code
_entity_poly.pdbx_strand_id
1 'polypeptide(L)'
;IVIVTSAGEPPLKPSLIDRFIISAEKGETRALVCVNKADLIDPASIQPILGLYGQLGYQTVLTSAETGAGMDRLRDFLKDRGSVFTGQSGVGKSSLLNAIQPGLVLDTGKVSSWSQKGKHTTRRAELIALESGGWVVDTPGIRQMSLWDVIPEEVEGYFVEFHPFVGYCRFPDCSHTHEKDCRVKQAVEAGLIARARYLSYLRIMTGQELAEEK
;
A
#
# COMPACT_ATOMS: atom_id res chain seq x y z
N ILE A 1 6.13 6.06 3.32
CA ILE A 1 5.98 5.07 2.24
C ILE A 1 4.82 5.47 1.35
N VAL A 2 5.04 5.57 0.04
CA VAL A 2 3.99 5.78 -0.97
C VAL A 2 3.58 4.42 -1.54
N ILE A 3 2.41 3.94 -1.15
CA ILE A 3 1.84 2.67 -1.58
C ILE A 3 1.08 2.94 -2.88
N VAL A 4 1.70 2.61 -4.02
CA VAL A 4 1.10 2.84 -5.33
C VAL A 4 0.30 1.64 -5.78
N THR A 5 -0.95 1.88 -6.12
CA THR A 5 -1.85 0.92 -6.75
C THR A 5 -2.46 1.53 -8.02
N SER A 6 -3.11 0.73 -8.84
CA SER A 6 -3.74 1.19 -10.09
C SER A 6 -5.25 1.20 -9.95
N ALA A 7 -5.91 2.23 -10.49
CA ALA A 7 -7.36 2.28 -10.64
C ALA A 7 -7.87 1.32 -11.74
N GLY A 8 -6.98 0.99 -12.69
CA GLY A 8 -7.26 0.04 -13.79
C GLY A 8 -6.38 -1.22 -13.67
N GLU A 9 -5.62 -1.52 -14.73
CA GLU A 9 -4.68 -2.65 -14.74
C GLU A 9 -3.29 -2.24 -14.20
N PRO A 10 -2.66 -3.07 -13.35
CA PRO A 10 -3.21 -4.28 -12.72
C PRO A 10 -4.31 -3.94 -11.69
N PRO A 11 -5.26 -4.87 -11.42
CA PRO A 11 -6.39 -4.59 -10.54
C PRO A 11 -5.95 -4.24 -9.12
N LEU A 12 -6.66 -3.31 -8.50
CA LEU A 12 -6.42 -2.91 -7.13
C LEU A 12 -6.72 -4.08 -6.18
N LYS A 13 -5.76 -4.39 -5.30
CA LYS A 13 -5.88 -5.44 -4.29
C LYS A 13 -5.78 -4.84 -2.89
N PRO A 14 -6.89 -4.68 -2.14
CA PRO A 14 -6.86 -4.12 -0.79
C PRO A 14 -5.90 -4.84 0.14
N SER A 15 -5.85 -6.17 0.09
CA SER A 15 -4.94 -6.97 0.92
C SER A 15 -3.45 -6.66 0.71
N LEU A 16 -3.06 -6.22 -0.48
CA LEU A 16 -1.70 -5.79 -0.74
C LEU A 16 -1.43 -4.39 -0.15
N ILE A 17 -2.40 -3.48 -0.23
CA ILE A 17 -2.32 -2.17 0.41
C ILE A 17 -2.14 -2.38 1.93
N ASP A 18 -2.96 -3.24 2.53
CA ASP A 18 -2.94 -3.54 3.95
C ASP A 18 -1.59 -4.11 4.41
N ARG A 19 -0.98 -5.00 3.61
CA ARG A 19 0.37 -5.52 3.89
C ARG A 19 1.42 -4.41 3.91
N PHE A 20 1.37 -3.48 2.96
CA PHE A 20 2.30 -2.34 2.95
C PHE A 20 2.04 -1.36 4.09
N ILE A 21 0.78 -1.17 4.49
CA ILE A 21 0.42 -0.37 5.66
C ILE A 21 1.03 -0.97 6.92
N ILE A 22 0.86 -2.28 7.15
CA ILE A 22 1.48 -2.97 8.30
C ILE A 22 3.00 -2.80 8.30
N SER A 23 3.64 -2.96 7.14
CA SER A 23 5.08 -2.75 7.03
C SER A 23 5.50 -1.30 7.33
N ALA A 24 4.67 -0.32 6.97
CA ALA A 24 4.90 1.08 7.28
C ALA A 24 4.76 1.36 8.78
N GLU A 25 3.67 0.88 9.39
CA GLU A 25 3.40 1.01 10.84
C GLU A 25 4.51 0.36 11.66
N LYS A 26 4.90 -0.88 11.33
CA LYS A 26 6.00 -1.57 12.01
C LYS A 26 7.33 -0.84 11.89
N GLY A 27 7.56 -0.18 10.75
CA GLY A 27 8.73 0.66 10.52
C GLY A 27 8.59 2.09 11.06
N GLU A 28 7.54 2.40 11.83
CA GLU A 28 7.26 3.73 12.37
C GLU A 28 7.27 4.83 11.29
N THR A 29 6.82 4.47 10.07
CA THR A 29 6.79 5.38 8.93
C THR A 29 5.34 5.71 8.55
N ARG A 30 5.15 6.89 7.95
CA ARG A 30 3.83 7.29 7.45
C ARG A 30 3.52 6.60 6.13
N ALA A 31 2.29 6.10 5.98
CA ALA A 31 1.78 5.54 4.74
C ALA A 31 0.92 6.57 3.98
N LEU A 32 1.11 6.63 2.65
CA LEU A 32 0.22 7.29 1.71
C LEU A 32 -0.31 6.25 0.73
N VAL A 33 -1.62 6.09 0.64
CA VAL A 33 -2.26 5.25 -0.39
C VAL A 33 -2.46 6.09 -1.65
N CYS A 34 -1.67 5.79 -2.69
CA CYS A 34 -1.70 6.48 -3.97
C CYS A 34 -2.35 5.59 -5.03
N VAL A 35 -3.56 5.95 -5.47
CA VAL A 35 -4.24 5.26 -6.57
C VAL A 35 -3.94 5.99 -7.86
N ASN A 36 -3.14 5.36 -8.72
CA ASN A 36 -2.72 5.92 -10.01
C ASN A 36 -3.60 5.45 -11.16
N LYS A 37 -3.45 6.06 -12.32
CA LYS A 37 -4.23 5.81 -13.56
C LYS A 37 -5.71 6.19 -13.43
N ALA A 38 -5.98 7.30 -12.75
CA ALA A 38 -7.32 7.84 -12.60
C ALA A 38 -8.02 8.19 -13.94
N ASP A 39 -7.24 8.39 -14.97
CA ASP A 39 -7.69 8.63 -16.35
C ASP A 39 -8.42 7.44 -16.98
N LEU A 40 -8.25 6.22 -16.46
CA LEU A 40 -8.82 4.99 -16.99
C LEU A 40 -10.20 4.63 -16.40
N ILE A 41 -10.68 5.38 -15.40
CA ILE A 41 -11.91 5.06 -14.67
C ILE A 41 -12.75 6.32 -14.38
N ASP A 42 -14.00 6.10 -14.01
CA ASP A 42 -14.77 7.14 -13.32
C ASP A 42 -14.24 7.29 -11.88
N PRO A 43 -13.75 8.49 -11.48
CA PRO A 43 -13.28 8.74 -10.13
C PRO A 43 -14.27 8.35 -9.02
N ALA A 44 -15.58 8.37 -9.29
CA ALA A 44 -16.60 7.97 -8.33
C ALA A 44 -16.48 6.49 -7.94
N SER A 45 -16.02 5.63 -8.86
CA SER A 45 -15.90 4.18 -8.63
C SER A 45 -14.85 3.81 -7.58
N ILE A 46 -13.83 4.65 -7.38
CA ILE A 46 -12.73 4.40 -6.44
C ILE A 46 -12.94 5.09 -5.08
N GLN A 47 -13.93 5.98 -4.95
CA GLN A 47 -14.21 6.70 -3.70
C GLN A 47 -14.43 5.79 -2.48
N PRO A 48 -15.13 4.63 -2.59
CA PRO A 48 -15.29 3.73 -1.44
C PRO A 48 -13.94 3.25 -0.87
N ILE A 49 -12.98 2.95 -1.73
CA ILE A 49 -11.62 2.52 -1.31
C ILE A 49 -10.85 3.68 -0.69
N LEU A 50 -10.83 4.84 -1.33
CA LEU A 50 -10.14 6.02 -0.79
C LEU A 50 -10.77 6.45 0.55
N GLY A 51 -12.10 6.42 0.64
CA GLY A 51 -12.84 6.72 1.86
C GLY A 51 -12.53 5.75 2.98
N LEU A 52 -12.46 4.45 2.70
CA LEU A 52 -12.10 3.42 3.67
C LEU A 52 -10.75 3.72 4.34
N TYR A 53 -9.70 3.90 3.54
CA TYR A 53 -8.38 4.18 4.10
C TYR A 53 -8.30 5.56 4.76
N GLY A 54 -9.02 6.56 4.23
CA GLY A 54 -9.14 7.88 4.84
C GLY A 54 -9.79 7.85 6.23
N GLN A 55 -10.84 7.06 6.42
CA GLN A 55 -11.51 6.86 7.72
C GLN A 55 -10.61 6.15 8.73
N LEU A 56 -9.69 5.31 8.28
CA LEU A 56 -8.68 4.65 9.12
C LEU A 56 -7.51 5.58 9.47
N GLY A 57 -7.52 6.84 9.00
CA GLY A 57 -6.47 7.83 9.31
C GLY A 57 -5.33 7.87 8.30
N TYR A 58 -5.34 7.04 7.26
CA TYR A 58 -4.31 7.06 6.23
C TYR A 58 -4.56 8.18 5.21
N GLN A 59 -3.49 8.83 4.78
CA GLN A 59 -3.61 9.77 3.68
C GLN A 59 -3.85 9.03 2.37
N THR A 60 -4.73 9.58 1.53
CA THR A 60 -5.07 9.00 0.23
C THR A 60 -4.95 10.04 -0.87
N VAL A 61 -4.48 9.63 -2.03
CA VAL A 61 -4.43 10.48 -3.23
C VAL A 61 -4.81 9.66 -4.47
N LEU A 62 -5.63 10.26 -5.32
CA LEU A 62 -5.95 9.76 -6.65
C LEU A 62 -5.10 10.54 -7.66
N THR A 63 -4.36 9.83 -8.51
CA THR A 63 -3.42 10.43 -9.46
C THR A 63 -3.57 9.86 -10.86
N SER A 64 -3.16 10.63 -11.84
CA SER A 64 -2.84 10.17 -13.18
C SER A 64 -1.50 10.76 -13.60
N ALA A 65 -0.50 9.91 -13.78
CA ALA A 65 0.80 10.33 -14.32
C ALA A 65 0.68 10.79 -15.77
N GLU A 66 -0.35 10.34 -16.50
CA GLU A 66 -0.60 10.70 -17.90
C GLU A 66 -1.18 12.10 -18.04
N THR A 67 -2.21 12.43 -17.23
CA THR A 67 -2.91 13.71 -17.32
C THR A 67 -2.41 14.77 -16.35
N GLY A 68 -1.57 14.40 -15.38
CA GLY A 68 -1.12 15.28 -14.31
C GLY A 68 -2.11 15.45 -13.16
N ALA A 69 -3.29 14.82 -13.21
CA ALA A 69 -4.29 14.92 -12.15
C ALA A 69 -3.71 14.41 -10.81
N GLY A 70 -3.94 15.16 -9.73
CA GLY A 70 -3.52 14.82 -8.37
C GLY A 70 -2.01 14.91 -8.08
N MET A 71 -1.20 15.29 -9.08
CA MET A 71 0.27 15.34 -8.94
C MET A 71 0.74 16.41 -7.96
N ASP A 72 0.07 17.56 -7.88
CA ASP A 72 0.44 18.62 -6.93
C ASP A 72 0.26 18.14 -5.49
N ARG A 73 -0.85 17.44 -5.20
CA ARG A 73 -1.08 16.85 -3.88
C ARG A 73 -0.05 15.79 -3.54
N LEU A 74 0.38 15.00 -4.52
CA LEU A 74 1.46 14.03 -4.33
C LEU A 74 2.80 14.74 -4.05
N ARG A 75 3.13 15.83 -4.78
CA ARG A 75 4.34 16.64 -4.52
C ARG A 75 4.34 17.23 -3.12
N ASP A 76 3.20 17.76 -2.67
CA ASP A 76 3.06 18.32 -1.31
C ASP A 76 3.32 17.25 -0.23
N PHE A 77 2.87 16.01 -0.47
CA PHE A 77 3.15 14.91 0.44
C PHE A 77 4.65 14.58 0.50
N LEU A 78 5.36 14.64 -0.62
CA LEU A 78 6.78 14.28 -0.73
C LEU A 78 7.71 15.39 -0.23
N LYS A 79 7.24 16.63 -0.20
CA LYS A 79 8.04 17.80 0.14
C LYS A 79 8.71 17.65 1.50
N ASP A 80 10.02 17.89 1.53
CA ASP A 80 10.88 17.85 2.71
C ASP A 80 10.87 16.47 3.45
N ARG A 81 10.58 15.38 2.72
CA ARG A 81 10.52 14.02 3.26
C ARG A 81 11.37 13.04 2.47
N GLY A 82 11.87 12.02 3.19
CA GLY A 82 12.40 10.83 2.56
C GLY A 82 11.25 9.86 2.22
N SER A 83 11.11 9.49 0.96
CA SER A 83 9.97 8.69 0.50
C SER A 83 10.41 7.46 -0.27
N VAL A 84 9.70 6.34 -0.07
CA VAL A 84 9.87 5.09 -0.82
C VAL A 84 8.58 4.80 -1.57
N PHE A 85 8.67 4.51 -2.87
CA PHE A 85 7.53 4.10 -3.69
C PHE A 85 7.47 2.58 -3.75
N THR A 86 6.37 2.01 -3.29
CA THR A 86 6.11 0.56 -3.31
C THR A 86 4.80 0.25 -4.04
N GLY A 87 4.59 -1.02 -4.39
CA GLY A 87 3.39 -1.46 -5.11
C GLY A 87 3.71 -2.45 -6.22
N GLN A 88 2.69 -3.08 -6.81
CA GLN A 88 2.83 -4.07 -7.88
C GLN A 88 3.59 -3.53 -9.10
N SER A 89 4.09 -4.47 -9.91
CA SER A 89 4.62 -4.10 -11.24
C SER A 89 3.48 -3.58 -12.13
N GLY A 90 3.75 -2.55 -12.93
CA GLY A 90 2.77 -2.00 -13.87
C GLY A 90 1.78 -0.98 -13.29
N VAL A 91 1.78 -0.69 -11.98
CA VAL A 91 0.91 0.35 -11.38
C VAL A 91 1.33 1.78 -11.72
N GLY A 92 2.53 1.98 -12.30
CA GLY A 92 3.00 3.27 -12.79
C GLY A 92 3.91 4.02 -11.83
N LYS A 93 4.67 3.34 -10.94
CA LYS A 93 5.63 3.99 -10.04
C LYS A 93 6.65 4.87 -10.76
N SER A 94 7.33 4.33 -11.77
CA SER A 94 8.29 5.10 -12.59
C SER A 94 7.63 6.24 -13.35
N SER A 95 6.41 6.04 -13.85
CA SER A 95 5.65 7.11 -14.51
C SER A 95 5.31 8.25 -13.57
N LEU A 96 4.90 7.94 -12.32
CA LEU A 96 4.66 8.96 -11.30
C LEU A 96 5.94 9.73 -10.96
N LEU A 97 7.06 9.03 -10.77
CA LEU A 97 8.34 9.67 -10.47
C LEU A 97 8.81 10.58 -11.61
N ASN A 98 8.70 10.13 -12.87
CA ASN A 98 8.99 10.95 -14.04
C ASN A 98 8.05 12.16 -14.16
N ALA A 99 6.77 12.03 -13.77
CA ALA A 99 5.81 13.14 -13.77
C ALA A 99 6.04 14.13 -12.61
N ILE A 100 6.57 13.64 -11.47
CA ILE A 100 7.00 14.50 -10.36
C ILE A 100 8.20 15.34 -10.79
N GLN A 101 9.20 14.71 -11.40
CA GLN A 101 10.44 15.33 -11.84
C GLN A 101 10.85 14.83 -13.22
N PRO A 102 10.52 15.57 -14.29
CA PRO A 102 10.73 15.12 -15.68
C PRO A 102 12.21 14.83 -16.05
N GLY A 103 13.15 15.35 -15.30
CA GLY A 103 14.59 15.10 -15.52
C GLY A 103 15.11 13.74 -15.04
N LEU A 104 14.30 12.93 -14.31
CA LEU A 104 14.74 11.65 -13.78
C LEU A 104 14.92 10.56 -14.85
N VAL A 105 14.16 10.60 -15.94
CA VAL A 105 14.20 9.64 -17.06
C VAL A 105 14.28 8.18 -16.59
N LEU A 106 13.40 7.80 -15.65
CA LEU A 106 13.29 6.42 -15.21
C LEU A 106 12.63 5.57 -16.31
N ASP A 107 13.18 4.37 -16.57
CA ASP A 107 12.64 3.47 -17.60
C ASP A 107 11.22 3.02 -17.22
N THR A 108 10.24 3.37 -18.06
CA THR A 108 8.83 2.98 -17.95
C THR A 108 8.50 1.72 -18.75
N GLY A 109 9.47 1.11 -19.42
CA GLY A 109 9.30 -0.07 -20.25
C GLY A 109 9.02 -1.35 -19.46
N LYS A 110 8.32 -2.28 -20.10
CA LYS A 110 7.92 -3.61 -19.61
C LYS A 110 8.97 -4.23 -18.69
N VAL A 111 8.53 -4.57 -17.45
CA VAL A 111 9.26 -5.42 -16.50
C VAL A 111 10.77 -5.31 -16.66
N SER A 112 11.34 -4.34 -15.98
CA SER A 112 12.78 -4.06 -15.88
C SER A 112 13.68 -5.15 -16.47
N SER A 113 14.07 -4.97 -17.73
CA SER A 113 15.13 -5.75 -18.41
C SER A 113 16.53 -5.57 -17.77
N TRP A 114 16.63 -4.80 -16.71
CA TRP A 114 17.85 -4.59 -15.92
C TRP A 114 18.33 -5.83 -15.18
N SER A 115 17.49 -6.89 -15.04
CA SER A 115 17.91 -8.13 -14.40
C SER A 115 18.61 -9.13 -15.32
N GLN A 116 18.72 -8.88 -16.63
CA GLN A 116 19.29 -9.85 -17.59
C GLN A 116 20.67 -9.54 -18.16
N LYS A 117 21.33 -8.43 -17.82
CA LYS A 117 22.73 -8.23 -18.17
C LYS A 117 23.64 -8.42 -16.97
N GLY A 118 24.04 -9.63 -16.81
CA GLY A 118 25.25 -10.22 -16.28
C GLY A 118 26.04 -9.52 -15.18
N LYS A 119 26.38 -10.33 -14.16
CA LYS A 119 27.48 -10.21 -13.18
C LYS A 119 27.33 -9.13 -12.10
N HIS A 120 27.10 -9.63 -10.87
CA HIS A 120 27.53 -9.04 -9.58
C HIS A 120 27.58 -7.50 -9.53
N THR A 121 26.45 -6.84 -9.69
CA THR A 121 26.33 -5.44 -9.34
C THR A 121 25.64 -5.37 -8.00
N THR A 122 26.35 -4.91 -6.99
CA THR A 122 25.85 -4.52 -5.67
C THR A 122 24.64 -3.61 -5.90
N ARG A 123 23.45 -4.06 -5.54
CA ARG A 123 22.21 -3.28 -5.63
C ARG A 123 22.32 -2.16 -4.61
N ARG A 124 22.80 -1.01 -5.01
CA ARG A 124 22.80 0.19 -4.16
C ARG A 124 21.45 0.85 -4.30
N ALA A 125 20.80 1.14 -3.17
CA ALA A 125 19.67 2.06 -3.13
C ALA A 125 20.22 3.44 -3.49
N GLU A 126 19.63 4.10 -4.48
CA GLU A 126 19.99 5.46 -4.87
C GLU A 126 18.98 6.44 -4.24
N LEU A 127 19.52 7.48 -3.60
CA LEU A 127 18.72 8.59 -3.10
C LEU A 127 18.63 9.65 -4.20
N ILE A 128 17.42 9.92 -4.66
CA ILE A 128 17.13 10.91 -5.68
C ILE A 128 16.57 12.15 -5.00
N ALA A 129 17.30 13.27 -5.07
CA ALA A 129 16.80 14.54 -4.57
C ALA A 129 15.69 15.07 -5.48
N LEU A 130 14.59 15.53 -4.88
CA LEU A 130 13.49 16.16 -5.61
C LEU A 130 13.69 17.68 -5.64
N GLU A 131 13.44 18.32 -6.80
CA GLU A 131 13.51 19.78 -6.96
C GLU A 131 12.52 20.51 -6.05
N SER A 132 11.39 19.87 -5.72
CA SER A 132 10.39 20.37 -4.78
C SER A 132 10.79 20.25 -3.30
N GLY A 133 12.00 19.74 -3.02
CA GLY A 133 12.46 19.35 -1.68
C GLY A 133 12.10 17.91 -1.34
N GLY A 134 12.92 17.28 -0.50
CA GLY A 134 12.79 15.88 -0.13
C GLY A 134 13.59 14.92 -1.02
N TRP A 135 13.42 13.64 -0.77
CA TRP A 135 14.21 12.56 -1.39
C TRP A 135 13.34 11.37 -1.71
N VAL A 136 13.59 10.72 -2.82
CA VAL A 136 13.00 9.42 -3.14
C VAL A 136 14.10 8.38 -3.16
N VAL A 137 13.83 7.27 -2.48
CA VAL A 137 14.72 6.11 -2.51
C VAL A 137 14.31 5.25 -3.71
N ASP A 138 15.14 5.21 -4.75
CA ASP A 138 15.00 4.20 -5.79
C ASP A 138 15.73 2.93 -5.34
N THR A 139 14.95 1.93 -5.02
CA THR A 139 15.47 0.62 -4.67
C THR A 139 15.08 -0.37 -5.75
N PRO A 140 15.99 -0.62 -6.72
CA PRO A 140 15.81 -1.73 -7.64
C PRO A 140 15.77 -3.02 -6.82
N GLY A 141 14.59 -3.52 -6.49
CA GLY A 141 14.44 -4.78 -5.74
C GLY A 141 13.57 -4.75 -4.47
N ILE A 142 13.06 -3.62 -4.00
CA ILE A 142 11.94 -3.59 -3.02
C ILE A 142 10.61 -3.99 -3.71
N ARG A 143 10.67 -4.87 -4.69
CA ARG A 143 9.50 -5.45 -5.35
C ARG A 143 8.76 -6.46 -4.49
N GLN A 144 9.43 -6.90 -3.44
CA GLN A 144 8.91 -7.81 -2.43
C GLN A 144 9.23 -7.20 -1.07
N MET A 145 8.50 -6.15 -0.67
CA MET A 145 8.33 -5.94 0.76
C MET A 145 7.43 -7.10 1.22
N SER A 146 8.06 -8.22 1.53
CA SER A 146 7.45 -9.23 2.37
C SER A 146 7.08 -8.55 3.71
N LEU A 147 6.10 -9.06 4.40
CA LEU A 147 5.86 -8.70 5.81
C LEU A 147 7.09 -9.19 6.61
N TRP A 148 8.18 -8.40 6.57
CA TRP A 148 9.40 -8.76 7.23
C TRP A 148 9.15 -8.68 8.72
N ASP A 149 9.31 -9.80 9.39
CA ASP A 149 9.23 -9.94 10.85
C ASP A 149 7.87 -9.62 11.50
N VAL A 150 6.78 -9.52 10.74
CA VAL A 150 5.43 -9.44 11.33
C VAL A 150 4.98 -10.86 11.66
N ILE A 151 4.94 -11.18 12.94
CA ILE A 151 4.41 -12.44 13.43
C ILE A 151 2.88 -12.36 13.54
N PRO A 152 2.16 -13.49 13.40
CA PRO A 152 0.69 -13.50 13.44
C PRO A 152 0.10 -12.78 14.67
N GLU A 153 0.74 -12.92 15.82
CA GLU A 153 0.31 -12.33 17.08
C GLU A 153 0.36 -10.79 17.10
N GLU A 154 1.16 -10.18 16.23
CA GLU A 154 1.26 -8.72 16.10
C GLU A 154 0.25 -8.12 15.13
N VAL A 155 -0.30 -8.94 14.20
CA VAL A 155 -1.13 -8.46 13.08
C VAL A 155 -2.35 -7.69 13.55
N GLU A 156 -3.00 -8.17 14.62
CA GLU A 156 -4.18 -7.51 15.21
C GLU A 156 -3.90 -6.04 15.55
N GLY A 157 -2.73 -5.75 16.13
CA GLY A 157 -2.34 -4.41 16.56
C GLY A 157 -2.26 -3.38 15.41
N TYR A 158 -2.08 -3.84 14.17
CA TYR A 158 -2.03 -2.97 12.98
C TYR A 158 -3.39 -2.73 12.32
N PHE A 159 -4.45 -3.37 12.83
CA PHE A 159 -5.82 -3.13 12.39
C PHE A 159 -6.52 -2.19 13.39
N VAL A 160 -6.27 -0.89 13.25
CA VAL A 160 -6.73 0.15 14.19
C VAL A 160 -8.23 0.10 14.45
N GLU A 161 -9.01 -0.31 13.46
CA GLU A 161 -10.44 -0.48 13.54
C GLU A 161 -10.90 -1.65 14.44
N PHE A 162 -9.98 -2.56 14.79
CA PHE A 162 -10.28 -3.67 15.70
C PHE A 162 -10.18 -3.25 17.17
N HIS A 163 -9.36 -2.25 17.48
CA HIS A 163 -9.05 -1.81 18.85
C HIS A 163 -10.29 -1.58 19.73
N PRO A 164 -11.40 -0.97 19.25
CA PRO A 164 -12.60 -0.78 20.07
C PRO A 164 -13.30 -2.08 20.48
N PHE A 165 -12.97 -3.22 19.86
CA PHE A 165 -13.70 -4.49 20.01
C PHE A 165 -12.88 -5.62 20.64
N VAL A 166 -11.55 -5.59 20.50
CA VAL A 166 -10.63 -6.67 20.91
C VAL A 166 -10.81 -7.06 22.37
N GLY A 167 -10.85 -6.11 23.29
CA GLY A 167 -10.96 -6.36 24.72
C GLY A 167 -12.33 -6.92 25.18
N TYR A 168 -13.29 -7.04 24.26
CA TYR A 168 -14.65 -7.50 24.57
C TYR A 168 -14.98 -8.87 23.98
N CYS A 169 -14.01 -9.56 23.39
CA CYS A 169 -14.18 -10.94 22.97
C CYS A 169 -14.38 -11.87 24.17
N ARG A 170 -15.07 -12.99 23.95
CA ARG A 170 -15.29 -13.99 24.99
C ARG A 170 -13.99 -14.60 25.52
N PHE A 171 -12.99 -14.77 24.63
CA PHE A 171 -11.70 -15.35 24.95
C PHE A 171 -10.63 -14.26 24.96
N PRO A 172 -9.79 -14.19 26.00
CA PRO A 172 -8.73 -13.17 26.10
C PRO A 172 -7.67 -13.26 24.98
N ASP A 173 -7.46 -14.48 24.45
CA ASP A 173 -6.52 -14.83 23.38
C ASP A 173 -7.22 -15.06 22.03
N CYS A 174 -8.34 -14.35 21.82
CA CYS A 174 -9.16 -14.49 20.61
C CYS A 174 -8.35 -14.07 19.35
N SER A 175 -8.16 -14.99 18.44
CA SER A 175 -7.50 -14.69 17.15
C SER A 175 -8.44 -14.08 16.11
N HIS A 176 -9.71 -13.84 16.44
CA HIS A 176 -10.77 -13.30 15.59
C HIS A 176 -11.01 -14.09 14.28
N THR A 177 -10.57 -15.34 14.23
CA THR A 177 -10.69 -16.22 13.05
C THR A 177 -11.87 -17.17 13.19
N HIS A 178 -11.79 -18.18 14.05
CA HIS A 178 -12.75 -19.28 14.19
C HIS A 178 -13.59 -19.20 15.48
N GLU A 179 -13.20 -18.38 16.44
CA GLU A 179 -13.82 -18.32 17.76
C GLU A 179 -15.28 -17.88 17.69
N LYS A 180 -16.11 -18.51 18.54
CA LYS A 180 -17.50 -18.08 18.78
C LYS A 180 -17.52 -16.87 19.68
N ASP A 181 -18.56 -16.04 19.55
CA ASP A 181 -18.77 -14.83 20.37
C ASP A 181 -17.60 -13.83 20.27
N CYS A 182 -16.97 -13.75 19.10
CA CYS A 182 -15.93 -12.77 18.80
C CYS A 182 -16.54 -11.41 18.47
N ARG A 183 -16.15 -10.36 19.21
CA ARG A 183 -16.67 -9.01 19.02
C ARG A 183 -16.20 -8.36 17.72
N VAL A 184 -14.99 -8.65 17.28
CA VAL A 184 -14.51 -8.18 15.98
C VAL A 184 -15.39 -8.74 14.84
N LYS A 185 -15.70 -10.05 14.85
CA LYS A 185 -16.58 -10.66 13.83
C LYS A 185 -18.00 -10.07 13.86
N GLN A 186 -18.55 -9.83 15.06
CA GLN A 186 -19.84 -9.15 15.21
C GLN A 186 -19.81 -7.72 14.67
N ALA A 187 -18.69 -6.99 14.87
CA ALA A 187 -18.52 -5.66 14.34
C ALA A 187 -18.44 -5.66 12.78
N VAL A 188 -17.83 -6.69 12.20
CA VAL A 188 -17.83 -6.90 10.73
C VAL A 188 -19.26 -7.16 10.23
N GLU A 189 -20.01 -8.03 10.90
CA GLU A 189 -21.41 -8.34 10.55
C GLU A 189 -22.31 -7.09 10.67
N ALA A 190 -22.04 -6.24 11.65
CA ALA A 190 -22.74 -4.96 11.85
C ALA A 190 -22.27 -3.83 10.90
N GLY A 191 -21.28 -4.08 10.05
CA GLY A 191 -20.73 -3.07 9.12
C GLY A 191 -19.87 -1.99 9.78
N LEU A 192 -19.49 -2.15 11.07
CA LEU A 192 -18.60 -1.23 11.79
C LEU A 192 -17.13 -1.43 11.40
N ILE A 193 -16.77 -2.63 10.96
CA ILE A 193 -15.49 -2.98 10.36
C ILE A 193 -15.74 -3.39 8.91
N ALA A 194 -14.99 -2.80 7.98
CA ALA A 194 -15.12 -3.13 6.57
C ALA A 194 -14.75 -4.59 6.31
N ARG A 195 -15.62 -5.35 5.65
CA ARG A 195 -15.39 -6.76 5.34
C ARG A 195 -14.09 -7.00 4.57
N ALA A 196 -13.74 -6.11 3.64
CA ALA A 196 -12.49 -6.21 2.87
C ALA A 196 -11.25 -6.20 3.80
N ARG A 197 -11.24 -5.34 4.82
CA ARG A 197 -10.17 -5.27 5.81
C ARG A 197 -10.10 -6.52 6.66
N TYR A 198 -11.24 -7.02 7.14
CA TYR A 198 -11.28 -8.27 7.88
C TYR A 198 -10.79 -9.47 7.06
N LEU A 199 -11.14 -9.54 5.76
CA LEU A 199 -10.60 -10.58 4.86
C LEU A 199 -9.08 -10.43 4.66
N SER A 200 -8.57 -9.22 4.58
CA SER A 200 -7.12 -8.97 4.55
C SER A 200 -6.44 -9.45 5.84
N TYR A 201 -7.04 -9.15 6.99
CA TYR A 201 -6.57 -9.64 8.29
C TYR A 201 -6.44 -11.17 8.29
N LEU A 202 -7.51 -11.88 7.91
CA LEU A 202 -7.50 -13.35 7.86
C LEU A 202 -6.40 -13.90 6.95
N ARG A 203 -6.20 -13.30 5.77
CA ARG A 203 -5.16 -13.72 4.82
C ARG A 203 -3.76 -13.54 5.40
N ILE A 204 -3.53 -12.44 6.10
CA ILE A 204 -2.23 -12.15 6.72
C ILE A 204 -1.98 -13.10 7.89
N MET A 205 -2.97 -13.30 8.76
CA MET A 205 -2.90 -14.22 9.90
C MET A 205 -2.62 -15.67 9.50
N THR A 206 -3.22 -16.14 8.40
CA THR A 206 -3.08 -17.53 7.95
C THR A 206 -1.85 -17.75 7.07
N GLY A 207 -1.09 -16.69 6.74
CA GLY A 207 0.06 -16.79 5.83
C GLY A 207 -0.34 -17.21 4.41
N GLN A 208 -1.63 -17.17 4.07
CA GLN A 208 -2.07 -17.47 2.72
C GLN A 208 -1.55 -16.40 1.78
N GLU A 209 -0.52 -16.75 1.02
CA GLU A 209 -0.14 -15.95 -0.14
C GLU A 209 -1.36 -15.77 -1.03
N LEU A 210 -1.49 -14.57 -1.58
CA LEU A 210 -2.53 -14.22 -2.54
C LEU A 210 -2.49 -15.26 -3.69
N ALA A 211 -3.26 -16.35 -3.56
CA ALA A 211 -3.64 -17.09 -4.73
C ALA A 211 -4.29 -16.06 -5.66
N GLU A 212 -3.70 -15.90 -6.84
CA GLU A 212 -4.17 -14.95 -7.83
C GLU A 212 -5.68 -15.16 -8.01
N GLU A 213 -6.47 -14.18 -7.56
CA GLU A 213 -7.86 -14.10 -7.96
C GLU A 213 -7.84 -13.88 -9.48
N LYS A 214 -8.10 -14.99 -10.21
CA LYS A 214 -8.33 -14.99 -11.65
C LYS A 214 -9.62 -14.28 -11.99
#